data_70d4babddd5882669153962342b99735
#
_entry.id   70d4babddd5882669153962342b99735
#
_cell.length_a   1.000
_cell.length_b   1.000
_cell.length_c   1.000
_cell.angle_alpha   90.00
_cell.angle_beta   90.00
_cell.angle_gamma   90.00
#
_symmetry.space_group_name_H-M   'P 1'
#
loop_
_entity.id
_entity.type
_entity.pdbx_description
1 polymer ?
#
loop_
_entity_poly.entity_id
_entity_poly.type
_entity_poly.pdbx_seq_one_letter_code
_entity_poly.pdbx_strand_id
1 'polypeptide(L)'
;MSKFFYFLTVVITTFFLLTSCGLFKDKEKDIDTSDSRVFPVETVVKPDQSLRGIKVSLPKPVINKTWMQSTNNEAHNIQHPFVNNKIRLAWKINIGKGQNKKNPITSQPVIDETNIYTIDTKAKIVSLSKVNGKIKWEKKLRKKIDRDGILNGGLAVNEKYLVVTTGTGIVFVLDKENGKILWDIDLSITIRAAPIISGNSVLILTKDNRLSSYDLQEKKLNWTHEGLEEISTFMGSSMPTVSNGIVIVTYSSGEIYALNELNGSVIWNDNLSLYIQKQSLDNISDIRGNPVINDNKLYVISYSGKMISLDLNSGIRLWESNIGGIQTPWVVSRFIFVLSKDNELICLSSKDGKVIWVSKLKDFMDFEKKEKNILWTGPLLAGRMLIVSGSHGIIASISPYSGKFLGAINIKSSVETHAVVADRTVFFLTVGGDLLAYR
;
A
#
# COMPACT_ATOMS: atom_id res chain seq x y z
N MET A 1 70.70 -23.73 -44.37
CA MET A 1 70.93 -23.77 -42.91
C MET A 1 70.42 -22.51 -42.16
N SER A 2 70.44 -21.31 -42.78
CA SER A 2 70.09 -20.04 -42.12
C SER A 2 68.60 -19.91 -41.71
N LYS A 3 67.66 -20.39 -42.55
CA LYS A 3 66.19 -20.28 -42.22
C LYS A 3 65.71 -21.21 -41.12
N PHE A 4 66.39 -22.31 -40.89
CA PHE A 4 66.04 -23.24 -39.81
C PHE A 4 66.48 -22.72 -38.46
N PHE A 5 67.57 -22.02 -38.39
CA PHE A 5 68.06 -21.37 -37.16
C PHE A 5 67.19 -20.20 -36.75
N TYR A 6 66.66 -19.44 -37.71
CA TYR A 6 65.72 -18.31 -37.40
C TYR A 6 64.35 -18.82 -36.85
N PHE A 7 63.84 -19.93 -37.39
CA PHE A 7 62.64 -20.53 -36.95
C PHE A 7 62.76 -21.11 -35.53
N LEU A 8 63.88 -21.73 -35.22
CA LEU A 8 64.21 -22.28 -33.94
C LEU A 8 64.34 -21.19 -32.83
N THR A 9 64.95 -20.06 -33.15
CA THR A 9 65.09 -18.91 -32.24
C THR A 9 63.79 -18.22 -32.00
N VAL A 10 62.88 -18.10 -32.99
CA VAL A 10 61.56 -17.52 -32.82
C VAL A 10 60.66 -18.43 -31.97
N VAL A 11 60.74 -19.76 -32.13
CA VAL A 11 59.95 -20.72 -31.30
C VAL A 11 60.44 -20.75 -29.86
N ILE A 12 61.75 -20.62 -29.62
CA ILE A 12 62.32 -20.60 -28.24
C ILE A 12 61.96 -19.27 -27.54
N THR A 13 61.96 -18.12 -28.24
CA THR A 13 61.54 -16.85 -27.64
C THR A 13 60.04 -16.76 -27.38
N THR A 14 59.20 -17.38 -28.22
CA THR A 14 57.76 -17.46 -27.94
C THR A 14 57.44 -18.41 -26.76
N PHE A 15 58.22 -19.46 -26.55
CA PHE A 15 58.04 -20.37 -25.42
C PHE A 15 58.44 -19.75 -24.07
N PHE A 16 59.44 -18.83 -24.07
CA PHE A 16 59.84 -18.08 -22.87
C PHE A 16 58.84 -16.97 -22.46
N LEU A 17 58.04 -16.45 -23.40
CA LEU A 17 57.02 -15.45 -23.12
C LEU A 17 55.71 -16.05 -22.54
N LEU A 18 55.50 -17.36 -22.62
CA LEU A 18 54.32 -18.04 -22.12
C LEU A 18 54.51 -18.62 -20.70
N THR A 19 55.72 -18.57 -20.13
CA THR A 19 55.98 -19.10 -18.76
C THR A 19 56.15 -18.02 -17.71
N SER A 20 55.90 -16.72 -18.04
CA SER A 20 56.08 -15.59 -17.13
C SER A 20 54.80 -15.24 -16.31
N CYS A 21 53.76 -16.06 -16.33
CA CYS A 21 52.54 -15.87 -15.50
C CYS A 21 52.44 -16.92 -14.42
N GLY A 22 53.43 -17.05 -13.52
CA GLY A 22 53.32 -18.10 -12.50
C GLY A 22 54.26 -18.02 -11.30
N LEU A 23 55.02 -16.93 -11.11
CA LEU A 23 56.08 -16.89 -10.09
C LEU A 23 56.05 -15.68 -9.14
N PHE A 24 54.92 -14.98 -9.03
CA PHE A 24 54.68 -14.10 -7.91
C PHE A 24 53.36 -14.53 -7.26
N LYS A 25 53.40 -15.57 -6.43
CA LYS A 25 52.43 -15.77 -5.34
C LYS A 25 52.80 -14.77 -4.27
N ASP A 26 52.30 -13.55 -4.41
CA ASP A 26 52.15 -12.71 -3.23
C ASP A 26 51.33 -13.49 -2.24
N LYS A 27 51.85 -13.74 -1.05
CA LYS A 27 51.09 -14.14 0.10
C LYS A 27 50.10 -13.00 0.34
N GLU A 28 48.89 -13.10 -0.25
CA GLU A 28 47.77 -12.42 0.32
C GLU A 28 47.73 -12.82 1.81
N LYS A 29 48.04 -11.86 2.66
CA LYS A 29 47.63 -11.95 4.05
C LYS A 29 46.13 -12.20 3.98
N ASP A 30 45.72 -13.41 4.36
CA ASP A 30 44.35 -13.65 4.72
C ASP A 30 43.96 -12.57 5.72
N ILE A 31 43.33 -11.51 5.22
CA ILE A 31 42.55 -10.62 6.06
C ILE A 31 41.42 -11.51 6.50
N ASP A 32 41.47 -11.89 7.75
CA ASP A 32 40.43 -12.65 8.43
C ASP A 32 39.12 -11.84 8.31
N THR A 33 38.35 -12.12 7.26
CA THR A 33 37.04 -11.54 7.04
C THR A 33 35.96 -12.24 7.86
N SER A 34 36.38 -13.08 8.83
CA SER A 34 35.45 -13.84 9.67
C SER A 34 34.73 -12.96 10.70
N ASP A 35 35.16 -11.69 10.89
CA ASP A 35 34.61 -10.85 11.95
C ASP A 35 33.82 -9.61 11.48
N SER A 36 33.49 -9.50 10.19
CA SER A 36 32.62 -8.44 9.68
C SER A 36 31.31 -8.95 9.06
N ARG A 37 30.79 -10.07 9.51
CA ARG A 37 29.37 -10.32 9.35
C ARG A 37 28.65 -9.39 10.33
N VAL A 38 28.47 -8.15 9.91
CA VAL A 38 27.43 -7.32 10.48
C VAL A 38 26.11 -8.01 10.11
N PHE A 39 25.69 -8.95 10.97
CA PHE A 39 24.32 -9.42 10.93
C PHE A 39 23.46 -8.18 11.07
N PRO A 40 22.51 -7.91 10.15
CA PRO A 40 21.56 -6.86 10.38
C PRO A 40 20.97 -7.12 11.77
N VAL A 41 21.19 -6.20 12.70
CA VAL A 41 20.57 -6.27 14.01
C VAL A 41 19.08 -6.22 13.74
N GLU A 42 18.41 -7.38 13.75
CA GLU A 42 16.95 -7.42 13.75
C GLU A 42 16.52 -6.60 14.97
N THR A 43 16.10 -5.38 14.72
CA THR A 43 15.55 -4.50 15.74
C THR A 43 14.19 -5.07 16.13
N VAL A 44 14.20 -6.01 17.07
CA VAL A 44 12.97 -6.61 17.59
C VAL A 44 12.15 -5.49 18.24
N VAL A 45 11.01 -5.18 17.64
CA VAL A 45 10.08 -4.18 18.16
C VAL A 45 9.53 -4.67 19.51
N LYS A 46 9.66 -3.86 20.54
CA LYS A 46 9.21 -4.19 21.92
C LYS A 46 8.36 -3.06 22.49
N PRO A 47 7.40 -3.38 23.36
CA PRO A 47 6.67 -2.37 24.11
C PRO A 47 7.63 -1.48 24.92
N ASP A 48 7.37 -0.16 24.90
CA ASP A 48 8.11 0.81 25.67
C ASP A 48 7.77 0.67 27.15
N GLN A 49 8.80 0.56 27.99
CA GLN A 49 8.60 0.37 29.44
C GLN A 49 7.95 1.58 30.11
N SER A 50 8.16 2.80 29.58
CA SER A 50 7.52 4.02 30.10
C SER A 50 6.00 4.03 29.91
N LEU A 51 5.48 3.20 28.98
CA LEU A 51 4.04 3.05 28.70
C LEU A 51 3.42 1.82 29.38
N ARG A 52 4.19 1.14 30.26
CA ARG A 52 3.70 -0.04 30.98
C ARG A 52 2.49 0.31 31.84
N GLY A 53 1.36 -0.38 31.59
CA GLY A 53 0.11 -0.14 32.31
C GLY A 53 -0.83 0.87 31.62
N ILE A 54 -0.42 1.53 30.54
CA ILE A 54 -1.33 2.34 29.75
C ILE A 54 -2.39 1.43 29.12
N LYS A 55 -3.64 1.76 29.41
CA LYS A 55 -4.79 1.07 28.82
C LYS A 55 -5.19 1.77 27.52
N VAL A 56 -5.25 1.01 26.42
CA VAL A 56 -5.82 1.51 25.18
C VAL A 56 -7.31 1.76 25.40
N SER A 57 -7.75 2.99 25.17
CA SER A 57 -9.15 3.38 25.21
C SER A 57 -9.54 4.02 23.89
N LEU A 58 -10.54 3.45 23.23
CA LEU A 58 -11.01 3.91 21.93
C LEU A 58 -12.33 4.66 22.08
N PRO A 59 -12.63 5.62 21.18
CA PRO A 59 -13.94 6.26 21.15
C PRO A 59 -15.04 5.21 20.90
N LYS A 60 -16.29 5.52 21.22
CA LYS A 60 -17.41 4.63 20.90
C LYS A 60 -17.46 4.41 19.38
N PRO A 61 -17.64 3.15 18.93
CA PRO A 61 -17.76 2.89 17.49
C PRO A 61 -19.05 3.52 16.95
N VAL A 62 -18.95 4.07 15.74
CA VAL A 62 -20.05 4.72 15.03
C VAL A 62 -20.40 3.96 13.75
N ILE A 63 -21.65 4.00 13.31
CA ILE A 63 -22.06 3.37 12.05
C ILE A 63 -21.51 4.19 10.91
N ASN A 64 -20.54 3.61 10.18
CA ASN A 64 -20.04 4.15 8.93
C ASN A 64 -20.97 3.70 7.80
N LYS A 65 -21.62 4.65 7.09
CA LYS A 65 -22.59 4.31 6.04
C LYS A 65 -21.96 4.10 4.68
N THR A 66 -20.84 4.74 4.43
CA THR A 66 -20.18 4.80 3.12
C THR A 66 -18.71 4.40 3.22
N TRP A 67 -18.12 4.09 2.06
CA TRP A 67 -16.69 3.88 1.88
C TRP A 67 -16.32 4.37 0.49
N MET A 68 -16.31 5.69 0.32
CA MET A 68 -16.35 6.32 -1.00
C MET A 68 -15.05 6.21 -1.79
N GLN A 69 -13.95 5.97 -1.13
CA GLN A 69 -12.61 5.85 -1.73
C GLN A 69 -11.89 4.64 -1.14
N SER A 70 -10.78 4.21 -1.71
CA SER A 70 -10.07 3.01 -1.24
C SER A 70 -9.76 3.02 0.26
N THR A 71 -9.55 4.20 0.84
CA THR A 71 -9.31 4.42 2.28
C THR A 71 -10.46 5.16 2.97
N ASN A 72 -11.69 5.01 2.47
CA ASN A 72 -12.92 5.63 2.91
C ASN A 72 -13.09 7.10 2.54
N ASN A 73 -12.17 7.99 2.91
CA ASN A 73 -12.24 9.42 2.65
C ASN A 73 -10.88 9.95 2.17
N GLU A 74 -10.83 11.22 1.79
CA GLU A 74 -9.64 11.88 1.26
C GLU A 74 -8.52 12.07 2.30
N ALA A 75 -8.83 12.11 3.59
CA ALA A 75 -7.84 12.22 4.67
C ALA A 75 -7.28 10.86 5.10
N HIS A 76 -7.77 9.77 4.54
CA HIS A 76 -7.46 8.38 4.90
C HIS A 76 -7.71 8.06 6.39
N ASN A 77 -8.54 8.85 7.04
CA ASN A 77 -8.83 8.76 8.46
C ASN A 77 -10.22 8.18 8.69
N ILE A 78 -10.25 6.93 9.08
CA ILE A 78 -11.47 6.21 9.38
C ILE A 78 -11.52 5.98 10.87
N GLN A 79 -12.27 6.77 11.58
CA GLN A 79 -12.30 6.76 13.04
C GLN A 79 -12.49 5.36 13.66
N HIS A 80 -13.68 4.97 14.06
CA HIS A 80 -13.97 3.70 14.71
C HIS A 80 -15.32 3.18 14.20
N PRO A 81 -15.37 2.47 13.05
CA PRO A 81 -16.61 1.95 12.50
C PRO A 81 -17.18 0.83 13.37
N PHE A 82 -18.49 0.86 13.53
CA PHE A 82 -19.22 -0.17 14.28
C PHE A 82 -19.43 -1.43 13.45
N VAL A 83 -19.08 -2.57 14.03
CA VAL A 83 -19.39 -3.92 13.54
C VAL A 83 -19.73 -4.81 14.74
N ASN A 84 -20.55 -5.83 14.56
CA ASN A 84 -20.85 -6.80 15.60
C ASN A 84 -19.59 -7.58 16.01
N ASN A 85 -19.52 -7.98 17.29
CA ASN A 85 -18.36 -8.74 17.82
C ASN A 85 -18.18 -10.12 17.17
N LYS A 86 -19.24 -10.69 16.63
CA LYS A 86 -19.23 -11.95 15.87
C LYS A 86 -19.87 -11.68 14.52
N ILE A 87 -19.08 -11.71 13.48
CA ILE A 87 -19.55 -11.52 12.10
C ILE A 87 -19.76 -12.88 11.42
N ARG A 88 -20.81 -12.98 10.60
CA ARG A 88 -21.13 -14.18 9.82
C ARG A 88 -21.37 -13.80 8.37
N LEU A 89 -21.10 -14.72 7.46
CA LEU A 89 -21.38 -14.52 6.04
C LEU A 89 -22.89 -14.28 5.83
N ALA A 90 -23.23 -13.09 5.35
CA ALA A 90 -24.60 -12.71 5.02
C ALA A 90 -24.92 -13.04 3.56
N TRP A 91 -24.00 -12.73 2.65
CA TRP A 91 -24.09 -13.04 1.22
C TRP A 91 -22.74 -13.04 0.55
N LYS A 92 -22.69 -13.69 -0.61
CA LYS A 92 -21.52 -13.78 -1.47
C LYS A 92 -21.96 -13.64 -2.91
N ILE A 93 -21.19 -12.91 -3.73
CA ILE A 93 -21.40 -12.78 -5.16
C ILE A 93 -20.10 -12.74 -5.92
N ASN A 94 -20.03 -13.34 -7.10
CA ASN A 94 -18.90 -13.21 -7.99
C ASN A 94 -19.05 -11.94 -8.84
N ILE A 95 -18.04 -11.05 -8.83
CA ILE A 95 -18.05 -9.78 -9.57
C ILE A 95 -17.46 -9.89 -10.98
N GLY A 96 -16.79 -11.00 -11.29
CA GLY A 96 -16.17 -11.20 -12.60
C GLY A 96 -14.91 -12.04 -12.55
N LYS A 97 -13.91 -11.69 -13.33
CA LYS A 97 -12.66 -12.45 -13.43
C LYS A 97 -11.75 -12.17 -12.23
N GLY A 98 -11.36 -13.25 -11.57
CA GLY A 98 -10.35 -13.21 -10.51
C GLY A 98 -8.94 -12.90 -11.04
N GLN A 99 -7.99 -12.82 -10.11
CA GLN A 99 -6.58 -12.58 -10.45
C GLN A 99 -5.93 -13.77 -11.16
N ASN A 100 -4.87 -13.46 -11.88
CA ASN A 100 -3.95 -14.43 -12.45
C ASN A 100 -2.50 -13.92 -12.23
N LYS A 101 -1.50 -14.71 -12.67
CA LYS A 101 -0.08 -14.37 -12.47
C LYS A 101 0.32 -12.99 -13.01
N LYS A 102 -0.35 -12.48 -14.05
CA LYS A 102 -0.03 -11.19 -14.69
C LYS A 102 -0.92 -10.05 -14.19
N ASN A 103 -2.14 -10.34 -13.78
CA ASN A 103 -3.17 -9.35 -13.44
C ASN A 103 -3.69 -9.60 -12.01
N PRO A 104 -3.09 -9.02 -10.98
CA PRO A 104 -3.61 -9.10 -9.61
C PRO A 104 -4.87 -8.26 -9.44
N ILE A 105 -5.71 -8.63 -8.49
CA ILE A 105 -6.79 -7.76 -8.00
C ILE A 105 -6.17 -6.81 -6.97
N THR A 106 -6.10 -5.52 -7.30
CA THR A 106 -5.53 -4.48 -6.43
C THR A 106 -6.57 -3.47 -5.97
N SER A 107 -7.67 -3.33 -6.72
CA SER A 107 -8.72 -2.37 -6.42
C SER A 107 -9.63 -2.87 -5.31
N GLN A 108 -9.83 -2.05 -4.30
CA GLN A 108 -10.80 -2.28 -3.23
C GLN A 108 -12.20 -1.88 -3.69
N PRO A 109 -13.26 -2.48 -3.15
CA PRO A 109 -14.62 -1.99 -3.36
C PRO A 109 -14.77 -0.56 -2.80
N VAL A 110 -15.57 0.27 -3.48
CA VAL A 110 -16.03 1.56 -2.93
C VAL A 110 -17.54 1.52 -2.77
N ILE A 111 -18.04 2.21 -1.74
CA ILE A 111 -19.42 2.07 -1.27
C ILE A 111 -20.02 3.45 -1.03
N ASP A 112 -21.12 3.75 -1.69
CA ASP A 112 -21.95 4.92 -1.40
C ASP A 112 -23.11 4.58 -0.44
N GLU A 113 -24.10 5.44 -0.32
CA GLU A 113 -25.26 5.22 0.57
C GLU A 113 -26.03 3.93 0.24
N THR A 114 -26.07 3.49 -1.01
CA THR A 114 -26.93 2.41 -1.50
C THR A 114 -26.20 1.31 -2.27
N ASN A 115 -25.07 1.63 -2.88
CA ASN A 115 -24.39 0.76 -3.82
C ASN A 115 -22.95 0.44 -3.41
N ILE A 116 -22.47 -0.71 -3.91
CA ILE A 116 -21.08 -1.11 -3.90
C ILE A 116 -20.61 -1.13 -5.35
N TYR A 117 -19.43 -0.57 -5.61
CA TYR A 117 -18.80 -0.59 -6.91
C TYR A 117 -17.51 -1.38 -6.83
N THR A 118 -17.32 -2.28 -7.80
CA THR A 118 -16.14 -3.14 -7.90
C THR A 118 -15.62 -3.15 -9.34
N ILE A 119 -14.35 -3.47 -9.50
CA ILE A 119 -13.73 -3.69 -10.81
C ILE A 119 -12.98 -5.03 -10.80
N ASP A 120 -13.14 -5.81 -11.86
CA ASP A 120 -12.43 -7.08 -12.03
C ASP A 120 -11.13 -6.90 -12.83
N THR A 121 -10.34 -7.98 -12.97
CA THR A 121 -9.06 -7.98 -13.70
C THR A 121 -9.21 -7.85 -15.22
N LYS A 122 -10.43 -7.76 -15.74
CA LYS A 122 -10.75 -7.49 -17.15
C LYS A 122 -11.46 -6.15 -17.36
N ALA A 123 -11.32 -5.24 -16.38
CA ALA A 123 -11.94 -3.92 -16.36
C ALA A 123 -13.47 -3.96 -16.52
N LYS A 124 -14.11 -5.00 -16.00
CA LYS A 124 -15.55 -5.02 -15.81
C LYS A 124 -15.88 -4.35 -14.47
N ILE A 125 -16.66 -3.29 -14.53
CA ILE A 125 -17.21 -2.61 -13.36
C ILE A 125 -18.58 -3.22 -13.07
N VAL A 126 -18.85 -3.44 -11.79
CA VAL A 126 -20.15 -3.93 -11.33
C VAL A 126 -20.64 -3.03 -10.22
N SER A 127 -21.87 -2.53 -10.36
CA SER A 127 -22.60 -1.87 -9.29
C SER A 127 -23.57 -2.86 -8.66
N LEU A 128 -23.51 -2.96 -7.34
CA LEU A 128 -24.26 -3.92 -6.54
C LEU A 128 -25.07 -3.19 -5.47
N SER A 129 -26.24 -3.72 -5.13
CA SER A 129 -26.94 -3.30 -3.92
C SER A 129 -26.14 -3.63 -2.66
N LYS A 130 -25.86 -2.65 -1.81
CA LYS A 130 -25.18 -2.82 -0.53
C LYS A 130 -25.90 -3.78 0.42
N VAL A 131 -27.23 -3.86 0.33
CA VAL A 131 -28.07 -4.64 1.25
C VAL A 131 -27.97 -6.14 1.01
N ASN A 132 -28.00 -6.56 -0.27
CA ASN A 132 -28.18 -7.97 -0.64
C ASN A 132 -27.26 -8.45 -1.78
N GLY A 133 -26.36 -7.61 -2.26
CA GLY A 133 -25.41 -7.95 -3.32
C GLY A 133 -26.04 -8.11 -4.72
N LYS A 134 -27.33 -7.78 -4.93
CA LYS A 134 -27.92 -7.85 -6.27
C LYS A 134 -27.26 -6.86 -7.22
N ILE A 135 -26.89 -7.33 -8.40
CA ILE A 135 -26.31 -6.48 -9.46
C ILE A 135 -27.36 -5.48 -9.93
N LYS A 136 -27.00 -4.19 -9.95
CA LYS A 136 -27.82 -3.11 -10.51
C LYS A 136 -27.46 -2.82 -11.96
N TRP A 137 -26.16 -2.72 -12.23
CA TRP A 137 -25.64 -2.57 -13.59
C TRP A 137 -24.21 -3.12 -13.69
N GLU A 138 -23.81 -3.44 -14.92
CA GLU A 138 -22.45 -3.86 -15.26
C GLU A 138 -21.94 -3.06 -16.46
N LYS A 139 -20.65 -2.75 -16.47
CA LYS A 139 -19.99 -2.04 -17.57
C LYS A 139 -18.62 -2.61 -17.82
N LYS A 140 -18.34 -3.01 -19.08
CA LYS A 140 -16.97 -3.29 -19.53
C LYS A 140 -16.38 -2.02 -20.11
N LEU A 141 -15.21 -1.62 -19.60
CA LEU A 141 -14.44 -0.53 -20.15
C LEU A 141 -13.65 -1.04 -21.35
N ARG A 142 -14.05 -0.58 -22.56
CA ARG A 142 -13.41 -0.98 -23.81
C ARG A 142 -12.56 0.15 -24.35
N LYS A 143 -11.24 0.12 -24.14
CA LYS A 143 -10.23 0.78 -24.98
C LYS A 143 -8.89 0.13 -24.70
N LYS A 144 -8.17 -0.39 -25.74
CA LYS A 144 -6.78 -0.92 -25.73
C LYS A 144 -6.35 -1.80 -24.52
N ILE A 145 -7.31 -2.14 -23.62
CA ILE A 145 -7.12 -2.92 -22.40
C ILE A 145 -6.88 -4.40 -22.72
N ASP A 146 -7.15 -4.79 -23.98
CA ASP A 146 -7.06 -6.19 -24.44
C ASP A 146 -5.62 -6.71 -24.61
N ARG A 147 -4.61 -5.87 -24.42
CA ARG A 147 -3.22 -6.30 -24.44
C ARG A 147 -2.70 -6.38 -23.01
N ASP A 148 -2.61 -7.57 -22.45
CA ASP A 148 -1.80 -7.98 -21.28
C ASP A 148 -1.56 -6.91 -20.18
N GLY A 149 -2.44 -5.94 -20.02
CA GLY A 149 -2.30 -4.84 -19.10
C GLY A 149 -2.54 -5.28 -17.66
N ILE A 150 -1.59 -5.03 -16.80
CA ILE A 150 -1.77 -5.12 -15.36
C ILE A 150 -2.76 -4.04 -14.94
N LEU A 151 -3.94 -4.44 -14.48
CA LEU A 151 -4.92 -3.51 -13.93
C LEU A 151 -4.54 -3.15 -12.49
N ASN A 152 -3.63 -2.17 -12.37
CA ASN A 152 -3.24 -1.59 -11.09
C ASN A 152 -3.93 -0.27 -10.97
N GLY A 153 -4.98 0.02 -10.68
CA GLY A 153 -5.67 1.28 -10.49
C GLY A 153 -6.66 1.14 -9.35
N GLY A 154 -7.75 1.87 -9.41
CA GLY A 154 -8.75 1.79 -8.39
C GLY A 154 -10.00 2.56 -8.71
N LEU A 155 -10.82 2.69 -7.70
CA LEU A 155 -12.12 3.32 -7.75
C LEU A 155 -12.20 4.43 -6.71
N ALA A 156 -12.93 5.50 -7.04
CA ALA A 156 -13.46 6.46 -6.11
C ALA A 156 -14.87 6.87 -6.55
N VAL A 157 -15.76 7.13 -5.60
CA VAL A 157 -17.14 7.53 -5.88
C VAL A 157 -17.48 8.76 -5.03
N ASN A 158 -18.27 9.66 -5.58
CA ASN A 158 -18.90 10.75 -4.85
C ASN A 158 -20.43 10.74 -5.10
N GLU A 159 -21.08 11.83 -4.84
CA GLU A 159 -22.55 11.93 -5.02
C GLU A 159 -23.00 11.71 -6.46
N LYS A 160 -22.17 12.03 -7.46
CA LYS A 160 -22.53 12.01 -8.88
C LYS A 160 -21.67 11.08 -9.72
N TYR A 161 -20.39 11.02 -9.44
CA TYR A 161 -19.40 10.40 -10.30
C TYR A 161 -18.82 9.11 -9.69
N LEU A 162 -18.59 8.12 -10.54
CA LEU A 162 -17.68 7.01 -10.28
C LEU A 162 -16.43 7.21 -11.13
N VAL A 163 -15.29 7.44 -10.48
CA VAL A 163 -13.99 7.56 -11.13
C VAL A 163 -13.27 6.22 -11.08
N VAL A 164 -12.73 5.81 -12.21
CA VAL A 164 -12.02 4.55 -12.39
C VAL A 164 -10.68 4.83 -13.03
N THR A 165 -9.60 4.42 -12.39
CA THR A 165 -8.27 4.41 -12.99
C THR A 165 -7.87 2.99 -13.37
N THR A 166 -7.10 2.86 -14.45
CA THR A 166 -6.59 1.57 -14.93
C THR A 166 -5.07 1.58 -14.99
N GLY A 167 -4.46 0.42 -14.81
CA GLY A 167 -3.00 0.28 -14.92
C GLY A 167 -2.44 0.57 -16.31
N THR A 168 -3.30 0.67 -17.33
CA THR A 168 -2.92 1.09 -18.68
C THR A 168 -2.87 2.61 -18.86
N GLY A 169 -3.13 3.39 -17.79
CA GLY A 169 -3.04 4.86 -17.82
C GLY A 169 -4.34 5.56 -18.20
N ILE A 170 -5.46 4.84 -18.28
CA ILE A 170 -6.73 5.48 -18.65
C ILE A 170 -7.54 5.79 -17.37
N VAL A 171 -8.07 6.99 -17.33
CA VAL A 171 -9.03 7.45 -16.33
C VAL A 171 -10.40 7.53 -16.98
N PHE A 172 -11.39 6.90 -16.37
CA PHE A 172 -12.78 6.99 -16.77
C PHE A 172 -13.58 7.68 -15.69
N VAL A 173 -14.46 8.57 -16.08
CA VAL A 173 -15.47 9.17 -15.20
C VAL A 173 -16.84 8.74 -15.70
N LEU A 174 -17.58 8.08 -14.83
CA LEU A 174 -18.89 7.50 -15.13
C LEU A 174 -19.98 8.17 -14.29
N ASP A 175 -21.17 8.18 -14.84
CA ASP A 175 -22.39 8.35 -14.03
C ASP A 175 -22.54 7.11 -13.12
N LYS A 176 -22.53 7.31 -11.82
CA LYS A 176 -22.57 6.19 -10.88
C LYS A 176 -23.89 5.41 -10.88
N GLU A 177 -24.99 6.04 -11.30
CA GLU A 177 -26.33 5.42 -11.24
C GLU A 177 -26.54 4.37 -12.36
N ASN A 178 -25.92 4.61 -13.52
CA ASN A 178 -26.15 3.75 -14.71
C ASN A 178 -24.89 3.24 -15.41
N GLY A 179 -23.69 3.65 -14.93
CA GLY A 179 -22.41 3.25 -15.49
C GLY A 179 -22.10 3.85 -16.87
N LYS A 180 -22.81 4.91 -17.30
CA LYS A 180 -22.50 5.63 -18.55
C LYS A 180 -21.19 6.37 -18.41
N ILE A 181 -20.26 6.15 -19.35
CA ILE A 181 -19.02 6.95 -19.41
C ILE A 181 -19.39 8.36 -19.82
N LEU A 182 -19.07 9.32 -18.96
CA LEU A 182 -19.27 10.75 -19.18
C LEU A 182 -18.09 11.33 -19.95
N TRP A 183 -16.87 10.94 -19.56
CA TRP A 183 -15.63 11.25 -20.24
C TRP A 183 -14.52 10.31 -19.83
N ASP A 184 -13.45 10.27 -20.60
CA ASP A 184 -12.23 9.56 -20.30
C ASP A 184 -11.00 10.33 -20.79
N ILE A 185 -9.84 10.04 -20.20
CA ILE A 185 -8.55 10.57 -20.60
C ILE A 185 -7.50 9.44 -20.56
N ASP A 186 -6.68 9.36 -21.61
CA ASP A 186 -5.53 8.47 -21.68
C ASP A 186 -4.27 9.26 -21.36
N LEU A 187 -3.66 8.99 -20.21
CA LEU A 187 -2.41 9.61 -19.78
C LEU A 187 -1.18 8.95 -20.40
N SER A 188 -1.38 7.80 -21.07
CA SER A 188 -0.32 6.98 -21.69
C SER A 188 0.78 6.52 -20.72
N ILE A 189 0.56 6.66 -19.42
CA ILE A 189 1.48 6.31 -18.34
C ILE A 189 0.72 5.47 -17.31
N THR A 190 1.35 4.40 -16.83
CA THR A 190 0.76 3.48 -15.84
C THR A 190 0.29 4.22 -14.59
N ILE A 191 -0.95 3.96 -14.17
CA ILE A 191 -1.51 4.42 -12.90
C ILE A 191 -1.52 3.23 -11.93
N ARG A 192 -0.91 3.38 -10.75
CA ARG A 192 -0.78 2.32 -9.76
C ARG A 192 -1.55 2.59 -8.47
N ALA A 193 -2.01 3.82 -8.27
CA ALA A 193 -2.82 4.25 -7.14
C ALA A 193 -4.29 4.38 -7.53
N ALA A 194 -5.19 4.17 -6.56
CA ALA A 194 -6.58 4.56 -6.74
C ALA A 194 -6.70 6.09 -6.81
N PRO A 195 -7.69 6.63 -7.55
CA PRO A 195 -7.92 8.06 -7.60
C PRO A 195 -8.47 8.56 -6.26
N ILE A 196 -8.21 9.82 -5.95
CA ILE A 196 -8.79 10.52 -4.80
C ILE A 196 -9.69 11.64 -5.32
N ILE A 197 -10.93 11.66 -4.88
CA ILE A 197 -11.87 12.75 -5.16
C ILE A 197 -11.87 13.68 -3.96
N SER A 198 -11.61 14.97 -4.19
CA SER A 198 -11.76 16.04 -3.22
C SER A 198 -12.58 17.16 -3.84
N GLY A 199 -13.76 17.41 -3.29
CA GLY A 199 -14.72 18.36 -3.88
C GLY A 199 -15.06 18.01 -5.33
N ASN A 200 -14.79 18.95 -6.25
CA ASN A 200 -14.98 18.79 -7.70
C ASN A 200 -13.72 18.31 -8.45
N SER A 201 -12.65 18.05 -7.74
CA SER A 201 -11.37 17.63 -8.30
C SER A 201 -11.11 16.15 -8.11
N VAL A 202 -10.40 15.54 -9.06
CA VAL A 202 -9.84 14.21 -8.93
C VAL A 202 -8.32 14.27 -9.02
N LEU A 203 -7.66 13.67 -8.03
CA LEU A 203 -6.21 13.55 -7.94
C LEU A 203 -5.77 12.19 -8.47
N ILE A 204 -4.80 12.17 -9.37
CA ILE A 204 -4.31 10.98 -10.04
C ILE A 204 -2.79 10.96 -9.97
N LEU A 205 -2.24 9.91 -9.35
CA LEU A 205 -0.80 9.69 -9.25
C LEU A 205 -0.37 8.61 -10.24
N THR A 206 0.54 8.95 -11.15
CA THR A 206 1.10 8.07 -12.14
C THR A 206 2.44 7.47 -11.69
N LYS A 207 2.90 6.41 -12.39
CA LYS A 207 4.11 5.65 -12.04
C LYS A 207 5.38 6.51 -12.07
N ASP A 208 5.44 7.53 -12.90
CA ASP A 208 6.55 8.48 -13.06
C ASP A 208 6.58 9.56 -11.98
N ASN A 209 5.92 9.33 -10.84
CA ASN A 209 5.83 10.28 -9.74
C ASN A 209 5.21 11.63 -10.15
N ARG A 210 4.23 11.62 -11.03
CA ARG A 210 3.46 12.80 -11.41
C ARG A 210 2.07 12.75 -10.76
N LEU A 211 1.76 13.75 -9.94
CA LEU A 211 0.42 13.99 -9.41
C LEU A 211 -0.28 15.02 -10.27
N SER A 212 -1.48 14.72 -10.75
CA SER A 212 -2.31 15.60 -11.56
C SER A 212 -3.67 15.79 -10.91
N SER A 213 -4.17 17.02 -10.89
CA SER A 213 -5.53 17.38 -10.47
C SER A 213 -6.37 17.72 -11.69
N TYR A 214 -7.51 17.06 -11.86
CA TYR A 214 -8.47 17.35 -12.93
C TYR A 214 -9.81 17.77 -12.35
N ASP A 215 -10.46 18.75 -12.97
CA ASP A 215 -11.85 19.10 -12.68
C ASP A 215 -12.80 18.05 -13.26
N LEU A 216 -13.66 17.49 -12.41
CA LEU A 216 -14.58 16.41 -12.78
C LEU A 216 -15.71 16.89 -13.72
N GLN A 217 -16.13 18.13 -13.60
CA GLN A 217 -17.22 18.70 -14.40
C GLN A 217 -16.70 19.30 -15.71
N GLU A 218 -15.63 20.11 -15.62
CA GLU A 218 -15.07 20.81 -16.78
C GLU A 218 -14.12 19.95 -17.61
N LYS A 219 -13.66 18.83 -17.05
CA LYS A 219 -12.75 17.87 -17.71
C LYS A 219 -11.39 18.50 -18.04
N LYS A 220 -10.97 19.46 -17.24
CA LYS A 220 -9.72 20.21 -17.42
C LYS A 220 -8.68 19.81 -16.40
N LEU A 221 -7.44 19.86 -16.81
CA LEU A 221 -6.30 19.81 -15.91
C LEU A 221 -6.24 21.13 -15.12
N ASN A 222 -6.28 21.03 -13.78
CA ASN A 222 -6.10 22.17 -12.90
C ASN A 222 -4.62 22.49 -12.71
N TRP A 223 -3.85 21.46 -12.32
CA TRP A 223 -2.41 21.57 -12.06
C TRP A 223 -1.74 20.18 -12.06
N THR A 224 -0.41 20.19 -12.15
CA THR A 224 0.45 19.01 -11.97
C THR A 224 1.59 19.33 -11.03
N HIS A 225 2.07 18.29 -10.31
CA HIS A 225 3.30 18.33 -9.53
C HIS A 225 4.09 17.04 -9.82
N GLU A 226 5.41 17.16 -9.94
CA GLU A 226 6.31 16.07 -10.29
C GLU A 226 7.35 15.86 -9.18
N GLY A 227 7.51 14.62 -8.73
CA GLY A 227 8.60 14.18 -7.86
C GLY A 227 9.72 13.54 -8.66
N LEU A 228 10.78 13.12 -7.99
CA LEU A 228 11.90 12.43 -8.63
C LEU A 228 11.46 11.05 -9.13
N GLU A 229 11.76 10.75 -10.39
CA GLU A 229 11.47 9.44 -10.99
C GLU A 229 12.45 8.39 -10.46
N GLU A 230 11.94 7.23 -10.05
CA GLU A 230 12.71 6.07 -9.61
C GLU A 230 12.67 4.97 -10.67
N ILE A 231 13.84 4.38 -10.99
CA ILE A 231 13.97 3.32 -12.00
C ILE A 231 13.31 2.02 -11.51
N SER A 232 13.41 1.73 -10.21
CA SER A 232 12.91 0.50 -9.59
C SER A 232 11.91 0.81 -8.47
N THR A 233 10.66 0.41 -8.67
CA THR A 233 9.61 0.57 -7.66
C THR A 233 8.83 -0.73 -7.50
N PHE A 234 8.30 -0.98 -6.31
CA PHE A 234 7.37 -2.09 -6.09
C PHE A 234 6.05 -1.91 -6.87
N MET A 235 5.29 -2.98 -7.01
CA MET A 235 3.91 -2.90 -7.52
C MET A 235 3.01 -2.18 -6.52
N GLY A 236 2.21 -1.23 -6.98
CA GLY A 236 1.36 -0.35 -6.18
C GLY A 236 2.04 0.99 -5.89
N SER A 237 1.28 1.96 -5.45
CA SER A 237 1.73 3.30 -5.07
C SER A 237 0.86 3.80 -3.93
N SER A 238 1.43 4.65 -3.08
CA SER A 238 0.66 5.39 -2.08
C SER A 238 -0.33 6.32 -2.79
N MET A 239 -1.51 6.48 -2.23
CA MET A 239 -2.50 7.45 -2.70
C MET A 239 -2.23 8.81 -2.06
N PRO A 240 -2.47 9.92 -2.78
CA PRO A 240 -2.44 11.24 -2.14
C PRO A 240 -3.54 11.35 -1.09
N THR A 241 -3.33 12.17 -0.06
CA THR A 241 -4.36 12.46 0.94
C THR A 241 -4.62 13.95 1.03
N VAL A 242 -5.84 14.33 1.35
CA VAL A 242 -6.27 15.73 1.36
C VAL A 242 -6.94 16.09 2.68
N SER A 243 -6.60 17.24 3.23
CA SER A 243 -7.29 17.82 4.38
C SER A 243 -7.02 19.31 4.46
N ASN A 244 -8.04 20.09 4.76
CA ASN A 244 -7.94 21.55 4.98
C ASN A 244 -7.27 22.32 3.82
N GLY A 245 -7.51 21.93 2.56
CA GLY A 245 -6.90 22.58 1.39
C GLY A 245 -5.43 22.22 1.16
N ILE A 246 -4.90 21.21 1.86
CA ILE A 246 -3.54 20.69 1.71
C ILE A 246 -3.62 19.29 1.12
N VAL A 247 -2.93 19.06 0.02
CA VAL A 247 -2.72 17.74 -0.58
C VAL A 247 -1.35 17.24 -0.13
N ILE A 248 -1.32 16.06 0.48
CA ILE A 248 -0.08 15.35 0.76
C ILE A 248 0.11 14.28 -0.31
N VAL A 249 1.26 14.29 -0.95
CA VAL A 249 1.69 13.23 -1.86
C VAL A 249 3.02 12.66 -1.40
N THR A 250 3.12 11.33 -1.44
CA THR A 250 4.36 10.61 -1.16
C THR A 250 4.77 9.87 -2.42
N TYR A 251 6.05 10.01 -2.78
CA TYR A 251 6.61 9.44 -3.99
C TYR A 251 7.44 8.19 -3.70
N SER A 252 7.65 7.38 -4.71
CA SER A 252 8.48 6.17 -4.62
C SER A 252 9.95 6.48 -4.26
N SER A 253 10.40 7.71 -4.54
CA SER A 253 11.71 8.25 -4.14
C SER A 253 11.88 8.50 -2.63
N GLY A 254 10.80 8.33 -1.84
CA GLY A 254 10.78 8.66 -0.42
C GLY A 254 10.46 10.12 -0.11
N GLU A 255 10.20 10.92 -1.13
CA GLU A 255 9.80 12.32 -0.99
C GLU A 255 8.36 12.44 -0.49
N ILE A 256 8.12 13.44 0.34
CA ILE A 256 6.81 13.85 0.86
C ILE A 256 6.63 15.32 0.52
N TYR A 257 5.55 15.66 -0.17
CA TYR A 257 5.20 17.03 -0.46
C TYR A 257 3.84 17.38 0.11
N ALA A 258 3.74 18.56 0.71
CA ALA A 258 2.47 19.23 0.97
C ALA A 258 2.25 20.29 -0.11
N LEU A 259 1.13 20.19 -0.79
CA LEU A 259 0.77 21.06 -1.91
C LEU A 259 -0.52 21.81 -1.59
N ASN A 260 -0.63 23.01 -2.09
CA ASN A 260 -1.91 23.73 -2.07
C ASN A 260 -2.90 23.01 -3.01
N GLU A 261 -4.07 22.68 -2.50
CA GLU A 261 -5.08 21.90 -3.23
C GLU A 261 -5.59 22.62 -4.49
N LEU A 262 -5.66 23.95 -4.48
CA LEU A 262 -6.24 24.74 -5.58
C LEU A 262 -5.30 24.87 -6.78
N ASN A 263 -3.98 24.98 -6.53
CA ASN A 263 -3.03 25.32 -7.59
C ASN A 263 -1.78 24.44 -7.64
N GLY A 264 -1.65 23.45 -6.75
CA GLY A 264 -0.51 22.52 -6.73
C GLY A 264 0.82 23.13 -6.27
N SER A 265 0.85 24.38 -5.78
CA SER A 265 2.10 24.98 -5.29
C SER A 265 2.57 24.30 -4.01
N VAL A 266 3.91 24.12 -3.90
CA VAL A 266 4.54 23.50 -2.73
C VAL A 266 4.41 24.40 -1.51
N ILE A 267 3.88 23.83 -0.42
CA ILE A 267 3.82 24.48 0.91
C ILE A 267 5.07 24.12 1.71
N TRP A 268 5.35 22.81 1.78
CA TRP A 268 6.57 22.26 2.39
C TRP A 268 6.89 20.88 1.79
N ASN A 269 8.10 20.40 2.01
CA ASN A 269 8.51 19.05 1.65
C ASN A 269 9.40 18.42 2.74
N ASP A 270 9.46 17.09 2.73
CA ASP A 270 10.34 16.27 3.54
C ASP A 270 10.79 15.05 2.73
N ASN A 271 11.82 14.33 3.17
CA ASN A 271 12.31 13.14 2.47
C ASN A 271 12.75 12.07 3.47
N LEU A 272 12.16 10.88 3.40
CA LEU A 272 12.50 9.73 4.24
C LEU A 272 13.75 8.98 3.77
N SER A 273 14.14 9.10 2.49
CA SER A 273 15.29 8.39 1.93
C SER A 273 16.64 8.91 2.45
N LEU A 274 16.73 10.18 2.83
CA LEU A 274 17.95 10.81 3.31
C LEU A 274 18.48 10.23 4.63
N TYR A 275 17.66 9.49 5.37
CA TYR A 275 17.98 8.94 6.68
C TYR A 275 18.30 7.44 6.66
N ILE A 276 18.36 6.82 5.47
CA ILE A 276 18.71 5.41 5.35
C ILE A 276 20.22 5.29 5.36
N GLN A 277 20.78 4.62 6.39
CA GLN A 277 22.20 4.29 6.41
C GLN A 277 22.52 3.39 5.19
N LYS A 278 23.55 3.77 4.43
CA LYS A 278 24.00 3.15 3.16
C LYS A 278 24.45 1.67 3.22
N GLN A 279 24.09 0.92 4.25
CA GLN A 279 24.68 -0.40 4.54
C GLN A 279 23.81 -1.61 4.18
N SER A 280 22.63 -1.44 3.57
CA SER A 280 21.87 -2.60 3.09
C SER A 280 21.62 -2.52 1.58
N LEU A 281 21.77 -3.66 0.90
CA LEU A 281 21.45 -3.82 -0.53
C LEU A 281 19.96 -3.62 -0.85
N ASP A 282 19.12 -3.50 0.18
CA ASP A 282 17.67 -3.27 0.09
C ASP A 282 17.31 -1.78 0.26
N ASN A 283 18.06 -0.87 -0.37
CA ASN A 283 17.82 0.57 -0.31
C ASN A 283 16.54 1.00 -1.08
N ILE A 284 15.40 0.38 -0.80
CA ILE A 284 14.12 0.78 -1.37
C ILE A 284 13.47 1.76 -0.40
N SER A 285 13.49 3.03 -0.74
CA SER A 285 12.89 4.13 0.04
C SER A 285 11.37 4.21 -0.08
N ASP A 286 10.76 3.29 -0.79
CA ASP A 286 9.38 3.32 -1.24
C ASP A 286 8.38 3.51 -0.08
N ILE A 287 7.61 4.57 -0.15
CA ILE A 287 6.48 4.85 0.74
C ILE A 287 5.22 4.27 0.09
N ARG A 288 4.79 3.11 0.54
CA ARG A 288 3.61 2.41 -0.01
C ARG A 288 2.37 2.52 0.86
N GLY A 289 2.55 2.59 2.18
CA GLY A 289 1.45 2.87 3.09
C GLY A 289 0.90 4.26 2.80
N ASN A 290 -0.43 4.37 2.63
CA ASN A 290 -1.01 5.68 2.38
C ASN A 290 -0.77 6.61 3.57
N PRO A 291 -0.41 7.88 3.36
CA PRO A 291 -0.33 8.86 4.43
C PRO A 291 -1.72 9.06 5.06
N VAL A 292 -1.75 9.25 6.37
CA VAL A 292 -3.00 9.45 7.13
C VAL A 292 -2.95 10.79 7.82
N ILE A 293 -3.99 11.59 7.67
CA ILE A 293 -4.12 12.87 8.37
C ILE A 293 -5.14 12.73 9.49
N ASN A 294 -4.74 13.05 10.72
CA ASN A 294 -5.62 13.11 11.88
C ASN A 294 -5.21 14.24 12.84
N ASP A 295 -6.15 15.08 13.25
CA ASP A 295 -5.92 16.18 14.21
C ASP A 295 -4.70 17.06 13.86
N ASN A 296 -4.65 17.55 12.62
CA ASN A 296 -3.55 18.38 12.09
C ASN A 296 -2.17 17.70 12.10
N LYS A 297 -2.12 16.37 12.19
CA LYS A 297 -0.90 15.56 12.10
C LYS A 297 -0.96 14.64 10.91
N LEU A 298 0.16 14.55 10.23
CA LEU A 298 0.40 13.59 9.17
C LEU A 298 1.18 12.40 9.73
N TYR A 299 0.78 11.20 9.34
CA TYR A 299 1.45 9.94 9.66
C TYR A 299 1.86 9.24 8.38
N VAL A 300 3.14 8.93 8.25
CA VAL A 300 3.72 8.26 7.08
C VAL A 300 4.55 7.06 7.53
N ILE A 301 4.43 5.96 6.82
CA ILE A 301 5.22 4.74 7.03
C ILE A 301 5.91 4.33 5.74
N SER A 302 7.20 3.98 5.82
CA SER A 302 8.00 3.50 4.68
C SER A 302 8.35 2.02 4.83
N TYR A 303 8.60 1.37 3.71
CA TYR A 303 9.13 0.00 3.69
C TYR A 303 10.54 -0.08 4.31
N SER A 304 11.34 0.97 4.14
CA SER A 304 12.72 1.06 4.63
C SER A 304 12.88 0.95 6.16
N GLY A 305 11.78 0.98 6.93
CA GLY A 305 11.83 0.76 8.37
C GLY A 305 11.54 1.98 9.22
N LYS A 306 10.97 3.03 8.66
CA LYS A 306 10.64 4.27 9.36
C LYS A 306 9.16 4.58 9.33
N MET A 307 8.65 5.03 10.47
CA MET A 307 7.36 5.69 10.61
C MET A 307 7.57 7.06 11.24
N ILE A 308 6.96 8.08 10.69
CA ILE A 308 7.08 9.46 11.18
C ILE A 308 5.71 10.08 11.39
N SER A 309 5.66 11.08 12.27
CA SER A 309 4.57 12.04 12.35
C SER A 309 5.10 13.44 12.11
N LEU A 310 4.37 14.21 11.31
CA LEU A 310 4.67 15.60 11.02
C LEU A 310 3.47 16.49 11.38
N ASP A 311 3.74 17.74 11.70
CA ASP A 311 2.70 18.77 11.71
C ASP A 311 2.26 19.05 10.27
N LEU A 312 0.96 18.99 10.02
CA LEU A 312 0.40 19.09 8.66
C LEU A 312 0.70 20.44 7.98
N ASN A 313 0.68 21.52 8.75
CA ASN A 313 0.82 22.87 8.20
C ASN A 313 2.28 23.26 7.94
N SER A 314 3.18 22.86 8.85
CA SER A 314 4.58 23.27 8.82
C SER A 314 5.55 22.23 8.29
N GLY A 315 5.14 20.96 8.21
CA GLY A 315 6.03 19.85 7.86
C GLY A 315 7.06 19.48 8.93
N ILE A 316 7.00 20.11 10.12
CA ILE A 316 7.93 19.81 11.20
C ILE A 316 7.69 18.41 11.73
N ARG A 317 8.74 17.58 11.81
CA ARG A 317 8.66 16.25 12.40
C ARG A 317 8.38 16.33 13.89
N LEU A 318 7.30 15.70 14.32
CA LEU A 318 6.89 15.61 15.73
C LEU A 318 7.58 14.44 16.43
N TRP A 319 7.70 13.32 15.74
CA TRP A 319 8.42 12.13 16.20
C TRP A 319 8.75 11.18 15.04
N GLU A 320 9.66 10.26 15.33
CA GLU A 320 10.11 9.21 14.43
C GLU A 320 10.19 7.88 15.20
N SER A 321 9.84 6.77 14.54
CA SER A 321 9.91 5.41 15.08
C SER A 321 10.52 4.45 14.06
N ASN A 322 11.31 3.47 14.53
CA ASN A 322 11.95 2.46 13.69
C ASN A 322 10.98 1.30 13.40
N ILE A 323 9.88 1.60 12.74
CA ILE A 323 8.85 0.62 12.36
C ILE A 323 8.59 0.79 10.87
N GLY A 324 8.84 -0.25 10.09
CA GLY A 324 8.59 -0.28 8.64
C GLY A 324 7.35 -1.07 8.30
N GLY A 325 6.68 -0.66 7.22
CA GLY A 325 5.50 -1.34 6.71
C GLY A 325 5.08 -0.82 5.34
N ILE A 326 4.18 -1.55 4.70
CA ILE A 326 3.61 -1.20 3.39
C ILE A 326 2.09 -0.99 3.46
N GLN A 327 1.51 -1.19 4.63
CA GLN A 327 0.08 -1.08 4.84
C GLN A 327 -0.24 0.31 5.43
N THR A 328 -1.41 0.83 5.12
CA THR A 328 -1.89 2.10 5.66
C THR A 328 -2.06 2.00 7.17
N PRO A 329 -1.45 2.89 7.98
CA PRO A 329 -1.67 2.92 9.41
C PRO A 329 -3.14 3.23 9.74
N TRP A 330 -3.68 2.59 10.77
CA TRP A 330 -5.00 2.93 11.27
C TRP A 330 -4.88 3.87 12.47
N VAL A 331 -5.21 5.12 12.27
CA VAL A 331 -5.11 6.16 13.30
C VAL A 331 -6.49 6.38 13.93
N VAL A 332 -6.57 6.30 15.25
CA VAL A 332 -7.83 6.55 15.99
C VAL A 332 -7.53 7.16 17.34
N SER A 333 -8.04 8.36 17.59
CA SER A 333 -7.81 9.10 18.83
C SER A 333 -6.30 9.21 19.14
N ARG A 334 -5.82 8.66 20.25
CA ARG A 334 -4.42 8.71 20.69
C ARG A 334 -3.63 7.45 20.32
N PHE A 335 -4.13 6.60 19.44
CA PHE A 335 -3.54 5.32 19.11
C PHE A 335 -3.38 5.15 17.60
N ILE A 336 -2.33 4.43 17.23
CA ILE A 336 -2.05 4.04 15.85
C ILE A 336 -1.87 2.53 15.82
N PHE A 337 -2.54 1.85 14.93
CA PHE A 337 -2.33 0.42 14.67
C PHE A 337 -1.61 0.25 13.33
N VAL A 338 -0.51 -0.48 13.35
CA VAL A 338 0.37 -0.70 12.20
C VAL A 338 0.57 -2.19 11.98
N LEU A 339 0.51 -2.61 10.74
CA LEU A 339 1.00 -3.93 10.32
C LEU A 339 2.40 -3.76 9.74
N SER A 340 3.40 -4.27 10.47
CA SER A 340 4.80 -4.16 10.07
C SER A 340 5.17 -5.11 8.93
N LYS A 341 6.31 -4.84 8.30
CA LYS A 341 6.90 -5.73 7.27
C LYS A 341 7.22 -7.12 7.81
N ASP A 342 7.40 -7.26 9.12
CA ASP A 342 7.74 -8.50 9.81
C ASP A 342 6.51 -9.29 10.27
N ASN A 343 5.33 -8.92 9.74
CA ASN A 343 4.03 -9.52 10.09
C ASN A 343 3.70 -9.39 11.58
N GLU A 344 4.03 -8.24 12.16
CA GLU A 344 3.65 -7.88 13.52
C GLU A 344 2.56 -6.80 13.49
N LEU A 345 1.52 -7.00 14.26
CA LEU A 345 0.52 -5.97 14.52
C LEU A 345 0.94 -5.18 15.75
N ILE A 346 1.11 -3.88 15.59
CA ILE A 346 1.72 -3.00 16.59
C ILE A 346 0.75 -1.88 16.94
N CYS A 347 0.58 -1.60 18.23
CA CYS A 347 -0.11 -0.41 18.72
C CYS A 347 0.89 0.62 19.19
N LEU A 348 0.76 1.85 18.70
CA LEU A 348 1.60 2.98 19.04
C LEU A 348 0.77 4.09 19.71
N SER A 349 1.44 4.88 20.51
CA SER A 349 0.96 6.19 20.95
C SER A 349 1.10 7.20 19.81
N SER A 350 0.02 7.89 19.44
CA SER A 350 0.05 8.92 18.39
C SER A 350 0.78 10.19 18.82
N LYS A 351 1.04 10.34 20.14
CA LYS A 351 1.71 11.50 20.72
C LYS A 351 3.21 11.50 20.42
N ASP A 352 3.85 10.34 20.54
CA ASP A 352 5.30 10.19 20.58
C ASP A 352 5.84 8.96 19.83
N GLY A 353 4.98 8.22 19.11
CA GLY A 353 5.35 7.05 18.31
C GLY A 353 5.84 5.84 19.12
N LYS A 354 5.69 5.85 20.45
CA LYS A 354 6.14 4.77 21.33
C LYS A 354 5.22 3.56 21.26
N VAL A 355 5.80 2.38 21.36
CA VAL A 355 5.09 1.10 21.25
C VAL A 355 4.38 0.77 22.56
N ILE A 356 3.06 0.51 22.48
CA ILE A 356 2.23 0.11 23.61
C ILE A 356 2.17 -1.42 23.71
N TRP A 357 1.88 -2.09 22.60
CA TRP A 357 1.91 -3.55 22.52
C TRP A 357 2.29 -4.04 21.11
N VAL A 358 2.80 -5.24 21.05
CA VAL A 358 3.17 -5.96 19.81
C VAL A 358 2.50 -7.33 19.81
N SER A 359 2.00 -7.72 18.66
CA SER A 359 1.31 -8.99 18.44
C SER A 359 1.87 -9.66 17.17
N LYS A 360 2.55 -10.78 17.34
CA LYS A 360 3.14 -11.52 16.21
C LYS A 360 2.08 -12.40 15.58
N LEU A 361 1.73 -12.14 14.33
CA LEU A 361 0.65 -12.89 13.65
C LEU A 361 0.96 -14.37 13.51
N LYS A 362 2.24 -14.75 13.38
CA LYS A 362 2.69 -16.14 13.34
C LYS A 362 2.36 -16.95 14.61
N ASP A 363 2.23 -16.28 15.77
CA ASP A 363 2.01 -16.97 17.05
C ASP A 363 0.55 -17.42 17.23
N PHE A 364 -0.35 -16.99 16.33
CA PHE A 364 -1.79 -17.27 16.43
C PHE A 364 -2.28 -18.35 15.49
N MET A 365 -1.39 -18.92 14.70
CA MET A 365 -1.72 -19.88 13.68
C MET A 365 -0.94 -21.17 13.89
N ASP A 366 -1.64 -22.30 14.06
CA ASP A 366 -1.05 -23.62 13.99
C ASP A 366 -0.58 -23.87 12.55
N PHE A 367 0.69 -23.60 12.29
CA PHE A 367 1.32 -23.79 10.99
C PHE A 367 1.75 -25.24 10.75
N GLU A 368 0.81 -26.17 10.77
CA GLU A 368 1.09 -27.52 10.24
C GLU A 368 1.35 -27.53 8.73
N LYS A 369 0.99 -26.46 8.02
CA LYS A 369 1.29 -26.26 6.60
C LYS A 369 2.33 -25.16 6.44
N LYS A 370 3.53 -25.57 6.02
CA LYS A 370 4.73 -24.76 5.74
C LYS A 370 4.54 -23.72 4.63
N GLU A 371 3.56 -22.82 4.73
CA GLU A 371 3.48 -21.65 3.87
C GLU A 371 4.44 -20.58 4.40
N LYS A 372 5.63 -20.54 3.82
CA LYS A 372 6.74 -19.68 4.29
C LYS A 372 6.51 -18.19 4.15
N ASN A 373 5.57 -17.73 3.29
CA ASN A 373 5.41 -16.30 2.95
C ASN A 373 3.93 -15.90 2.89
N ILE A 374 3.29 -15.75 4.04
CA ILE A 374 1.92 -15.22 4.09
C ILE A 374 1.98 -13.70 3.96
N LEU A 375 1.30 -13.18 2.94
CA LEU A 375 1.05 -11.74 2.81
C LEU A 375 -0.20 -11.40 3.64
N TRP A 376 -0.03 -10.50 4.61
CA TRP A 376 -1.12 -9.97 5.41
C TRP A 376 -1.52 -8.58 4.93
N THR A 377 -2.81 -8.29 4.92
CA THR A 377 -3.40 -6.97 4.62
C THR A 377 -4.20 -6.46 5.79
N GLY A 378 -4.22 -5.16 6.00
CA GLY A 378 -4.83 -4.49 7.14
C GLY A 378 -3.85 -3.56 7.86
N PRO A 379 -4.10 -3.20 9.12
CA PRO A 379 -5.25 -3.55 9.93
C PRO A 379 -6.50 -2.73 9.58
N LEU A 380 -7.65 -3.32 9.79
CA LEU A 380 -8.95 -2.65 9.78
C LEU A 380 -9.52 -2.68 11.20
N LEU A 381 -9.68 -1.54 11.84
CA LEU A 381 -10.40 -1.46 13.11
C LEU A 381 -11.91 -1.51 12.85
N ALA A 382 -12.60 -2.47 13.42
CA ALA A 382 -14.04 -2.64 13.24
C ALA A 382 -14.67 -3.14 14.54
N GLY A 383 -15.52 -2.35 15.16
CA GLY A 383 -16.10 -2.63 16.46
C GLY A 383 -15.02 -2.86 17.52
N ARG A 384 -14.96 -4.03 18.12
CA ARG A 384 -13.96 -4.38 19.15
C ARG A 384 -12.79 -5.21 18.62
N MET A 385 -12.56 -5.18 17.30
CA MET A 385 -11.59 -6.03 16.61
C MET A 385 -10.71 -5.22 15.67
N LEU A 386 -9.44 -5.58 15.63
CA LEU A 386 -8.56 -5.33 14.50
C LEU A 386 -8.62 -6.56 13.61
N ILE A 387 -8.98 -6.35 12.35
CA ILE A 387 -9.10 -7.41 11.34
C ILE A 387 -7.88 -7.34 10.43
N VAL A 388 -7.22 -8.47 10.23
CA VAL A 388 -6.18 -8.66 9.24
C VAL A 388 -6.51 -9.86 8.35
N SER A 389 -6.28 -9.74 7.05
CA SER A 389 -6.60 -10.77 6.06
C SER A 389 -5.31 -11.37 5.50
N GLY A 390 -5.22 -12.69 5.45
CA GLY A 390 -4.05 -13.39 4.95
C GLY A 390 -4.24 -13.97 3.54
N SER A 391 -3.17 -14.00 2.75
CA SER A 391 -3.15 -14.60 1.41
C SER A 391 -3.49 -16.10 1.39
N HIS A 392 -3.45 -16.77 2.54
CA HIS A 392 -3.86 -18.16 2.71
C HIS A 392 -5.37 -18.33 3.04
N GLY A 393 -6.16 -17.24 2.99
CA GLY A 393 -7.61 -17.28 3.19
C GLY A 393 -8.07 -17.20 4.65
N ILE A 394 -7.17 -16.93 5.58
CA ILE A 394 -7.53 -16.71 6.98
C ILE A 394 -7.73 -15.22 7.25
N ILE A 395 -8.82 -14.88 7.89
CA ILE A 395 -9.11 -13.55 8.40
C ILE A 395 -8.99 -13.63 9.92
N ALA A 396 -7.98 -12.99 10.48
CA ALA A 396 -7.74 -12.99 11.92
C ALA A 396 -8.32 -11.73 12.56
N SER A 397 -8.88 -11.90 13.76
CA SER A 397 -9.40 -10.83 14.61
C SER A 397 -8.52 -10.73 15.86
N ILE A 398 -8.04 -9.52 16.14
CA ILE A 398 -7.13 -9.23 17.25
C ILE A 398 -7.74 -8.12 18.11
N SER A 399 -7.57 -8.19 19.44
CA SER A 399 -8.03 -7.15 20.35
C SER A 399 -7.25 -5.85 20.16
N PRO A 400 -7.88 -4.72 19.83
CA PRO A 400 -7.19 -3.43 19.74
C PRO A 400 -6.67 -2.97 21.11
N TYR A 401 -7.21 -3.50 22.19
CA TYR A 401 -6.89 -3.10 23.56
C TYR A 401 -5.63 -3.78 24.10
N SER A 402 -5.31 -4.98 23.64
CA SER A 402 -4.25 -5.82 24.23
C SER A 402 -3.40 -6.58 23.23
N GLY A 403 -3.70 -6.51 21.93
CA GLY A 403 -3.04 -7.32 20.92
C GLY A 403 -3.35 -8.82 20.99
N LYS A 404 -4.23 -9.27 21.86
CA LYS A 404 -4.59 -10.70 22.00
C LYS A 404 -5.45 -11.17 20.84
N PHE A 405 -5.19 -12.37 20.37
CA PHE A 405 -6.01 -13.06 19.37
C PHE A 405 -7.43 -13.31 19.90
N LEU A 406 -8.45 -12.98 19.10
CA LEU A 406 -9.86 -13.16 19.42
C LEU A 406 -10.49 -14.30 18.65
N GLY A 407 -9.94 -14.68 17.52
CA GLY A 407 -10.45 -15.73 16.67
C GLY A 407 -10.11 -15.51 15.20
N ALA A 408 -10.45 -16.48 14.36
CA ALA A 408 -10.26 -16.40 12.92
C ALA A 408 -11.42 -17.00 12.14
N ILE A 409 -11.57 -16.55 10.89
CA ILE A 409 -12.51 -17.09 9.90
C ILE A 409 -11.71 -17.61 8.73
N ASN A 410 -11.94 -18.85 8.31
CA ASN A 410 -11.34 -19.41 7.09
C ASN A 410 -12.34 -19.28 5.94
N ILE A 411 -12.04 -18.40 4.98
CA ILE A 411 -12.88 -18.16 3.80
C ILE A 411 -12.47 -19.01 2.59
N LYS A 412 -11.44 -19.85 2.74
CA LYS A 412 -10.92 -20.77 1.70
C LYS A 412 -10.50 -20.08 0.38
N SER A 413 -10.25 -18.79 0.42
CA SER A 413 -9.81 -18.00 -0.74
C SER A 413 -8.93 -16.86 -0.25
N SER A 414 -7.84 -16.57 -0.96
CA SER A 414 -6.94 -15.46 -0.63
C SER A 414 -7.66 -14.12 -0.67
N VAL A 415 -7.34 -13.22 0.29
CA VAL A 415 -7.73 -11.82 0.29
C VAL A 415 -6.46 -10.99 0.35
N GLU A 416 -6.17 -10.27 -0.71
CA GLU A 416 -4.95 -9.47 -0.89
C GLU A 416 -5.25 -7.96 -0.95
N THR A 417 -6.53 -7.59 -0.92
CA THR A 417 -6.99 -6.20 -0.80
C THR A 417 -7.46 -5.92 0.64
N HIS A 418 -7.41 -4.65 1.04
CA HIS A 418 -7.97 -4.27 2.33
C HIS A 418 -9.47 -4.52 2.38
N ALA A 419 -9.94 -5.02 3.51
CA ALA A 419 -11.37 -5.10 3.79
C ALA A 419 -11.96 -3.70 3.99
N VAL A 420 -13.23 -3.52 3.65
CA VAL A 420 -13.95 -2.25 3.80
C VAL A 420 -15.19 -2.44 4.67
N VAL A 421 -15.64 -1.38 5.35
CA VAL A 421 -16.77 -1.44 6.28
C VAL A 421 -17.83 -0.41 5.91
N ALA A 422 -19.06 -0.86 5.72
CA ALA A 422 -20.21 0.02 5.62
C ALA A 422 -21.46 -0.66 6.22
N ASP A 423 -22.33 0.11 6.89
CA ASP A 423 -23.57 -0.36 7.51
C ASP A 423 -23.42 -1.64 8.34
N ARG A 424 -22.47 -1.63 9.29
CA ARG A 424 -22.18 -2.77 10.19
C ARG A 424 -21.68 -4.03 9.47
N THR A 425 -21.34 -3.94 8.18
CA THR A 425 -20.93 -5.06 7.34
C THR A 425 -19.47 -4.89 6.93
N VAL A 426 -18.68 -5.93 7.10
CA VAL A 426 -17.31 -6.02 6.57
C VAL A 426 -17.37 -6.71 5.22
N PHE A 427 -16.78 -6.09 4.22
CA PHE A 427 -16.69 -6.64 2.86
C PHE A 427 -15.27 -7.06 2.55
N PHE A 428 -15.12 -8.28 2.04
CA PHE A 428 -13.85 -8.84 1.58
C PHE A 428 -13.95 -9.15 0.10
N LEU A 429 -13.01 -8.66 -0.68
CA LEU A 429 -12.86 -9.05 -2.09
C LEU A 429 -11.76 -10.09 -2.20
N THR A 430 -12.11 -11.29 -2.67
CA THR A 430 -11.16 -12.39 -2.82
C THR A 430 -10.43 -12.32 -4.16
N VAL A 431 -9.27 -12.94 -4.22
CA VAL A 431 -8.50 -13.07 -5.47
C VAL A 431 -9.26 -13.83 -6.57
N GLY A 432 -10.26 -14.64 -6.20
CA GLY A 432 -11.16 -15.31 -7.14
C GLY A 432 -12.23 -14.41 -7.76
N GLY A 433 -12.33 -13.15 -7.35
CA GLY A 433 -13.36 -12.23 -7.79
C GLY A 433 -14.69 -12.41 -7.05
N ASP A 434 -14.67 -12.96 -5.84
CA ASP A 434 -15.85 -13.06 -4.99
C ASP A 434 -15.87 -11.92 -3.99
N LEU A 435 -16.96 -11.17 -3.94
CA LEU A 435 -17.25 -10.20 -2.90
C LEU A 435 -18.08 -10.89 -1.80
N LEU A 436 -17.55 -10.86 -0.58
CA LEU A 436 -18.13 -11.49 0.61
C LEU A 436 -18.59 -10.39 1.58
N ALA A 437 -19.82 -10.46 2.05
CA ALA A 437 -20.36 -9.56 3.05
C ALA A 437 -20.56 -10.30 4.39
N TYR A 438 -19.90 -9.84 5.45
CA TYR A 438 -19.98 -10.38 6.80
C TYR A 438 -20.64 -9.37 7.74
N ARG A 439 -21.69 -9.81 8.46
CA ARG A 439 -22.44 -9.01 9.46
C ARG A 439 -22.42 -9.62 10.84
#